data_c35a048bb348fd0d4fa056e21ec3616e
#
_entry.id   c35a048bb348fd0d4fa056e21ec3616e
#
_cell.length_a   1.000
_cell.length_b   1.000
_cell.length_c   1.000
_cell.angle_alpha   90.00
_cell.angle_beta   90.00
_cell.angle_gamma   90.00
#
_symmetry.space_group_name_H-M   'P 1'
#
loop_
_entity.id
_entity.type
_entity.pdbx_description
1 polymer ?
#
loop_
_entity_poly.entity_id
_entity_poly.type
_entity_poly.pdbx_seq_one_letter_code
_entity_poly.pdbx_strand_id
1 'polypeptide(L)'
;MIENEKNKDSYRAQFPHTENGHIYLNHAAISPLSRKVTTALRDYLDNRSFGSVEDFETWMQTVDETRNLIARFIHTNHPERVTFMGNTSDAISAVAEGLSWNDGDEIILNSMEFPSNVQPFRILERFGVKLIYLIPDDEGRILPNQIKKAITEKTRLVSISAVQYLNGFRADLKSIGEICNQYNLLFVVDGIQGLGAADIDVTTCRIDALATGAHKWLMAPMGIGFLYISEKLMKQLSPAKTGWLSVEVPWDLTNFDQPWLPVSKHLETGTLNISGIFGLNVSLKNFFDIGTDTVQNEIGKLVDFTIERLQDEPSVKIITPMQPQDRAGIITFSVNGMDSPDDFVNSLKSNGITISAREGYIRISPHYYNTTDEIETVLNLIFSS
;
A
#
# COMPACT_ATOMS: atom_id res chain seq x y z
N MET A 1 -16.18 -17.83 20.33
CA MET A 1 -16.10 -16.51 20.99
C MET A 1 -14.89 -16.42 21.93
N ILE A 2 -14.73 -17.25 22.94
CA ILE A 2 -13.64 -17.15 23.94
C ILE A 2 -12.23 -17.35 23.36
N GLU A 3 -12.06 -18.16 22.33
CA GLU A 3 -10.75 -18.39 21.66
C GLU A 3 -10.34 -17.22 20.78
N ASN A 4 -11.29 -16.53 20.15
CA ASN A 4 -11.07 -15.31 19.37
C ASN A 4 -10.70 -14.10 20.27
N GLU A 5 -11.30 -13.96 21.45
CA GLU A 5 -10.97 -12.87 22.37
C GLU A 5 -9.56 -13.03 22.95
N LYS A 6 -9.16 -14.24 23.36
CA LYS A 6 -7.80 -14.51 23.84
C LYS A 6 -6.73 -14.24 22.78
N ASN A 7 -7.03 -14.51 21.51
CA ASN A 7 -6.13 -14.20 20.40
C ASN A 7 -6.02 -12.67 20.19
N LYS A 8 -7.11 -11.94 20.30
CA LYS A 8 -7.14 -10.48 20.11
C LYS A 8 -6.31 -9.73 21.16
N ASP A 9 -6.40 -10.14 22.42
CA ASP A 9 -5.56 -9.59 23.51
C ASP A 9 -4.07 -9.85 23.25
N SER A 10 -3.73 -11.04 22.74
CA SER A 10 -2.35 -11.40 22.36
C SER A 10 -1.83 -10.53 21.20
N TYR A 11 -2.66 -10.25 20.20
CA TYR A 11 -2.28 -9.37 19.09
C TYR A 11 -2.11 -7.92 19.56
N ARG A 12 -3.03 -7.45 20.40
CA ARG A 12 -3.03 -6.10 20.95
C ARG A 12 -1.80 -5.83 21.81
N ALA A 13 -1.35 -6.82 22.61
CA ALA A 13 -0.14 -6.74 23.41
C ALA A 13 1.15 -6.52 22.59
N GLN A 14 1.12 -6.75 21.28
CA GLN A 14 2.23 -6.42 20.39
C GLN A 14 2.37 -4.90 20.13
N PHE A 15 1.39 -4.08 20.51
CA PHE A 15 1.36 -2.64 20.21
C PHE A 15 1.41 -1.81 21.51
N PRO A 16 2.62 -1.38 21.95
CA PRO A 16 2.82 -0.74 23.27
C PRO A 16 1.96 0.51 23.54
N HIS A 17 1.59 1.25 22.51
CA HIS A 17 0.76 2.46 22.68
C HIS A 17 -0.63 2.14 23.27
N THR A 18 -1.13 0.92 23.06
CA THR A 18 -2.43 0.49 23.60
C THR A 18 -2.40 0.32 25.12
N GLU A 19 -1.23 0.02 25.71
CA GLU A 19 -1.05 -0.12 27.17
C GLU A 19 -1.17 1.23 27.89
N ASN A 20 -0.92 2.33 27.17
CA ASN A 20 -1.06 3.71 27.67
C ASN A 20 -2.45 4.29 27.41
N GLY A 21 -3.41 3.47 26.96
CA GLY A 21 -4.76 3.90 26.65
C GLY A 21 -4.88 4.72 25.36
N HIS A 22 -3.85 4.76 24.50
CA HIS A 22 -3.91 5.43 23.21
C HIS A 22 -4.79 4.66 22.24
N ILE A 23 -5.78 5.35 21.67
CA ILE A 23 -6.62 4.86 20.57
C ILE A 23 -6.04 5.33 19.24
N TYR A 24 -5.53 4.39 18.43
CA TYR A 24 -4.92 4.69 17.15
C TYR A 24 -5.73 4.08 16.00
N LEU A 25 -6.42 4.92 15.23
CA LEU A 25 -7.29 4.55 14.11
C LEU A 25 -6.89 5.29 12.82
N ASN A 26 -5.57 5.44 12.56
CA ASN A 26 -5.05 6.19 11.42
C ASN A 26 -4.03 5.41 10.58
N HIS A 27 -4.28 4.09 10.37
CA HIS A 27 -3.37 3.21 9.63
C HIS A 27 -3.25 3.57 8.14
N ALA A 28 -4.26 4.23 7.58
CA ALA A 28 -4.20 4.78 6.22
C ALA A 28 -3.18 5.93 6.05
N ALA A 29 -2.67 6.53 7.13
CA ALA A 29 -1.57 7.49 7.09
C ALA A 29 -0.22 6.80 7.35
N ILE A 30 -0.08 6.15 8.50
CA ILE A 30 1.09 5.39 8.94
C ILE A 30 0.64 4.39 10.01
N SER A 31 1.29 3.25 10.14
CA SER A 31 1.02 2.31 11.22
C SER A 31 2.06 2.39 12.33
N PRO A 32 1.67 2.14 13.59
CA PRO A 32 2.63 1.89 14.68
C PRO A 32 3.38 0.58 14.41
N LEU A 33 4.63 0.52 14.84
CA LEU A 33 5.42 -0.70 14.76
C LEU A 33 5.09 -1.63 15.94
N SER A 34 4.96 -2.93 15.64
CA SER A 34 4.80 -3.95 16.67
C SER A 34 6.09 -4.16 17.48
N ARG A 35 5.97 -4.76 18.67
CA ARG A 35 7.14 -5.16 19.50
C ARG A 35 8.08 -6.06 18.72
N LYS A 36 7.56 -7.03 17.96
CA LYS A 36 8.39 -7.92 17.15
C LYS A 36 9.21 -7.15 16.11
N VAL A 37 8.60 -6.20 15.40
CA VAL A 37 9.30 -5.35 14.42
C VAL A 37 10.35 -4.46 15.10
N THR A 38 10.00 -3.80 16.21
CA THR A 38 10.95 -2.95 16.93
C THR A 38 12.11 -3.74 17.54
N THR A 39 11.87 -4.96 18.01
CA THR A 39 12.94 -5.86 18.49
C THR A 39 13.89 -6.22 17.35
N ALA A 40 13.38 -6.66 16.20
CA ALA A 40 14.24 -7.00 15.05
C ALA A 40 15.09 -5.82 14.57
N LEU A 41 14.55 -4.61 14.61
CA LEU A 41 15.30 -3.39 14.29
C LEU A 41 16.42 -3.10 15.31
N ARG A 42 16.13 -3.26 16.60
CA ARG A 42 17.13 -3.10 17.67
C ARG A 42 18.23 -4.15 17.55
N ASP A 43 17.89 -5.40 17.39
CA ASP A 43 18.85 -6.50 17.24
C ASP A 43 19.77 -6.26 16.04
N TYR A 44 19.23 -5.78 14.90
CA TYR A 44 20.03 -5.37 13.75
C TYR A 44 21.01 -4.23 14.09
N LEU A 45 20.51 -3.18 14.78
CA LEU A 45 21.35 -2.04 15.16
C LEU A 45 22.42 -2.42 16.19
N ASP A 46 22.08 -3.28 17.15
CA ASP A 46 22.99 -3.78 18.16
C ASP A 46 24.09 -4.65 17.52
N ASN A 47 23.72 -5.54 16.60
CA ASN A 47 24.71 -6.31 15.83
C ASN A 47 25.65 -5.40 15.02
N ARG A 48 25.11 -4.37 14.37
CA ARG A 48 25.91 -3.36 13.64
C ARG A 48 26.84 -2.53 14.53
N SER A 49 26.47 -2.35 15.80
CA SER A 49 27.20 -1.48 16.74
C SER A 49 28.18 -2.25 17.63
N PHE A 50 27.80 -3.44 18.09
CA PHE A 50 28.52 -4.20 19.13
C PHE A 50 28.85 -5.63 18.71
N GLY A 51 28.23 -6.15 17.66
CA GLY A 51 28.40 -7.52 17.19
C GLY A 51 29.37 -7.65 16.02
N SER A 52 28.97 -8.42 15.00
CA SER A 52 29.81 -8.72 13.83
C SER A 52 30.05 -7.55 12.90
N VAL A 53 29.28 -6.45 13.01
CA VAL A 53 29.30 -5.22 12.19
C VAL A 53 29.02 -5.51 10.69
N GLU A 54 29.74 -6.45 10.08
CA GLU A 54 29.61 -6.90 8.69
C GLU A 54 29.09 -8.33 8.68
N ASP A 55 27.77 -8.51 8.69
CA ASP A 55 27.09 -9.79 8.66
C ASP A 55 26.33 -9.97 7.34
N PHE A 56 27.09 -9.88 6.23
CA PHE A 56 26.51 -9.92 4.88
C PHE A 56 25.74 -11.19 4.59
N GLU A 57 26.16 -12.33 5.14
CA GLU A 57 25.46 -13.60 4.94
C GLU A 57 24.05 -13.54 5.50
N THR A 58 23.89 -13.16 6.77
CA THR A 58 22.57 -12.98 7.41
C THR A 58 21.74 -11.93 6.70
N TRP A 59 22.35 -10.82 6.25
CA TRP A 59 21.62 -9.78 5.54
C TRP A 59 21.06 -10.29 4.22
N MET A 60 21.86 -10.96 3.41
CA MET A 60 21.41 -11.49 2.12
C MET A 60 20.38 -12.61 2.27
N GLN A 61 20.53 -13.48 3.27
CA GLN A 61 19.50 -14.46 3.63
C GLN A 61 18.18 -13.79 3.97
N THR A 62 18.21 -12.71 4.78
CA THR A 62 17.00 -11.95 5.14
C THR A 62 16.40 -11.23 3.93
N VAL A 63 17.21 -10.68 3.03
CA VAL A 63 16.77 -10.07 1.76
C VAL A 63 16.01 -11.09 0.91
N ASP A 64 16.59 -12.29 0.70
CA ASP A 64 15.97 -13.33 -0.12
C ASP A 64 14.72 -13.91 0.55
N GLU A 65 14.74 -14.13 1.85
CA GLU A 65 13.57 -14.56 2.60
C GLU A 65 12.43 -13.54 2.50
N THR A 66 12.73 -12.25 2.66
CA THR A 66 11.73 -11.18 2.56
C THR A 66 11.11 -11.12 1.16
N ARG A 67 11.92 -11.30 0.14
CA ARG A 67 11.47 -11.37 -1.26
C ARG A 67 10.51 -12.54 -1.50
N ASN A 68 10.81 -13.70 -0.92
CA ASN A 68 9.94 -14.88 -0.97
C ASN A 68 8.63 -14.64 -0.20
N LEU A 69 8.69 -13.98 0.97
CA LEU A 69 7.49 -13.63 1.74
C LEU A 69 6.60 -12.64 0.97
N ILE A 70 7.18 -11.62 0.33
CA ILE A 70 6.44 -10.69 -0.54
C ILE A 70 5.78 -11.45 -1.67
N ALA A 71 6.53 -12.29 -2.40
CA ALA A 71 5.99 -13.08 -3.51
C ALA A 71 4.80 -13.93 -3.09
N ARG A 72 4.90 -14.60 -1.95
CA ARG A 72 3.79 -15.36 -1.35
C ARG A 72 2.61 -14.44 -0.97
N PHE A 73 2.89 -13.25 -0.43
CA PHE A 73 1.86 -12.30 0.03
C PHE A 73 1.02 -11.72 -1.11
N ILE A 74 1.60 -11.61 -2.31
CA ILE A 74 0.93 -11.10 -3.52
C ILE A 74 0.56 -12.23 -4.51
N HIS A 75 0.61 -13.48 -4.07
CA HIS A 75 0.23 -14.69 -4.84
C HIS A 75 1.01 -14.89 -6.15
N THR A 76 2.32 -14.65 -6.14
CA THR A 76 3.20 -15.01 -7.26
C THR A 76 4.23 -16.08 -6.85
N ASN A 77 4.57 -16.96 -7.79
CA ASN A 77 5.65 -17.93 -7.62
C ASN A 77 7.01 -17.39 -8.13
N HIS A 78 7.10 -16.08 -8.36
CA HIS A 78 8.23 -15.41 -8.99
C HIS A 78 8.85 -14.35 -8.07
N PRO A 79 9.57 -14.73 -6.98
CA PRO A 79 10.23 -13.78 -6.10
C PRO A 79 11.25 -12.90 -6.83
N GLU A 80 11.86 -13.42 -7.91
CA GLU A 80 12.79 -12.67 -8.77
C GLU A 80 12.15 -11.46 -9.48
N ARG A 81 10.81 -11.38 -9.51
CA ARG A 81 10.06 -10.25 -10.07
C ARG A 81 9.72 -9.16 -9.05
N VAL A 82 10.18 -9.33 -7.81
CA VAL A 82 10.01 -8.37 -6.73
C VAL A 82 11.29 -7.56 -6.56
N THR A 83 11.17 -6.24 -6.50
CA THR A 83 12.26 -5.26 -6.34
C THR A 83 12.01 -4.46 -5.08
N PHE A 84 13.00 -4.29 -4.21
CA PHE A 84 12.89 -3.38 -3.07
C PHE A 84 12.96 -1.93 -3.52
N MET A 85 12.06 -1.10 -2.98
CA MET A 85 11.92 0.31 -3.28
C MET A 85 11.87 1.14 -2.00
N GLY A 86 12.24 2.41 -2.08
CA GLY A 86 12.14 3.32 -0.94
C GLY A 86 10.71 3.70 -0.58
N ASN A 87 9.83 3.80 -1.58
CA ASN A 87 8.43 4.22 -1.43
C ASN A 87 7.63 3.95 -2.71
N THR A 88 6.30 4.16 -2.65
CA THR A 88 5.38 3.97 -3.78
C THR A 88 5.72 4.88 -4.97
N SER A 89 6.08 6.14 -4.73
CA SER A 89 6.40 7.09 -5.82
C SER A 89 7.63 6.65 -6.60
N ASP A 90 8.68 6.16 -5.91
CA ASP A 90 9.88 5.59 -6.55
C ASP A 90 9.52 4.40 -7.45
N ALA A 91 8.66 3.52 -6.94
CA ALA A 91 8.21 2.32 -7.65
C ALA A 91 7.43 2.68 -8.93
N ILE A 92 6.46 3.60 -8.83
CA ILE A 92 5.68 4.04 -10.00
C ILE A 92 6.54 4.83 -10.99
N SER A 93 7.46 5.68 -10.50
CA SER A 93 8.41 6.42 -11.35
C SER A 93 9.29 5.48 -12.16
N ALA A 94 9.76 4.38 -11.54
CA ALA A 94 10.57 3.38 -12.24
C ALA A 94 9.82 2.75 -13.43
N VAL A 95 8.50 2.56 -13.30
CA VAL A 95 7.65 2.08 -14.41
C VAL A 95 7.43 3.20 -15.44
N ALA A 96 7.05 4.38 -15.01
CA ALA A 96 6.72 5.49 -15.89
C ALA A 96 7.92 5.93 -16.76
N GLU A 97 9.09 6.07 -16.14
CA GLU A 97 10.34 6.51 -16.80
C GLU A 97 11.01 5.38 -17.59
N GLY A 98 10.78 4.12 -17.22
CA GLY A 98 11.39 2.96 -17.86
C GLY A 98 10.68 2.51 -19.14
N LEU A 99 9.46 2.99 -19.40
CA LEU A 99 8.72 2.70 -20.64
C LEU A 99 9.06 3.67 -21.74
N SER A 100 9.04 3.20 -23.00
CA SER A 100 9.15 4.05 -24.17
C SER A 100 7.79 4.64 -24.53
N TRP A 101 7.71 5.95 -24.65
CA TRP A 101 6.50 6.71 -24.93
C TRP A 101 6.57 7.41 -26.28
N ASN A 102 5.44 7.47 -26.98
CA ASN A 102 5.27 8.23 -28.22
C ASN A 102 4.32 9.40 -27.99
N ASP A 103 4.43 10.42 -28.84
CA ASP A 103 3.49 11.53 -28.86
C ASP A 103 2.05 11.02 -29.08
N GLY A 104 1.14 11.45 -28.23
CA GLY A 104 -0.26 11.06 -28.25
C GLY A 104 -0.58 9.75 -27.55
N ASP A 105 0.39 9.00 -26.98
CA ASP A 105 0.11 7.86 -26.10
C ASP A 105 -0.76 8.31 -24.91
N GLU A 106 -1.68 7.45 -24.46
CA GLU A 106 -2.63 7.77 -23.40
C GLU A 106 -2.45 6.86 -22.18
N ILE A 107 -2.59 7.45 -20.99
CA ILE A 107 -2.61 6.77 -19.70
C ILE A 107 -3.94 7.08 -19.02
N ILE A 108 -4.68 6.04 -18.65
CA ILE A 108 -5.94 6.17 -17.91
C ILE A 108 -5.63 6.17 -16.40
N LEU A 109 -6.12 7.21 -15.70
CA LEU A 109 -6.00 7.44 -14.27
C LEU A 109 -7.38 7.72 -13.65
N ASN A 110 -7.50 7.59 -12.34
CA ASN A 110 -8.63 8.08 -11.58
C ASN A 110 -8.37 9.54 -11.13
N SER A 111 -9.35 10.43 -11.24
CA SER A 111 -9.23 11.83 -10.80
C SER A 111 -9.07 12.01 -9.29
N MET A 112 -9.37 10.97 -8.50
CA MET A 112 -9.21 10.94 -7.04
C MET A 112 -7.93 10.19 -6.59
N GLU A 113 -6.96 9.94 -7.50
CA GLU A 113 -5.72 9.27 -7.11
C GLU A 113 -4.89 10.10 -6.12
N PHE A 114 -4.19 9.41 -5.22
CA PHE A 114 -3.14 10.04 -4.44
C PHE A 114 -2.00 10.49 -5.37
N PRO A 115 -1.35 11.65 -5.11
CA PRO A 115 -0.32 12.20 -6.00
C PRO A 115 0.82 11.24 -6.37
N SER A 116 1.13 10.24 -5.55
CA SER A 116 2.12 9.20 -5.88
C SER A 116 1.78 8.42 -7.15
N ASN A 117 0.48 8.25 -7.45
CA ASN A 117 0.01 7.55 -8.64
C ASN A 117 -0.36 8.51 -9.80
N VAL A 118 -0.03 9.78 -9.69
CA VAL A 118 -0.29 10.80 -10.72
C VAL A 118 1.00 11.47 -11.17
N GLN A 119 1.79 12.01 -10.24
CA GLN A 119 2.95 12.84 -10.57
C GLN A 119 4.01 12.12 -11.43
N PRO A 120 4.31 10.82 -11.22
CA PRO A 120 5.23 10.08 -12.08
C PRO A 120 4.78 10.00 -13.54
N PHE A 121 3.47 10.03 -13.80
CA PHE A 121 2.93 10.03 -15.15
C PHE A 121 2.81 11.45 -15.73
N ARG A 122 2.57 12.47 -14.90
CA ARG A 122 2.49 13.86 -15.36
C ARG A 122 3.76 14.36 -16.03
N ILE A 123 4.92 13.89 -15.57
CA ILE A 123 6.19 14.29 -16.18
C ILE A 123 6.29 13.84 -17.65
N LEU A 124 5.52 12.84 -18.06
CA LEU A 124 5.49 12.30 -19.42
C LEU A 124 4.74 13.20 -20.40
N GLU A 125 3.94 14.17 -19.91
CA GLU A 125 3.27 15.17 -20.76
C GLU A 125 4.28 15.96 -21.60
N ARG A 126 5.52 16.12 -21.12
CA ARG A 126 6.64 16.72 -21.89
C ARG A 126 7.01 15.94 -23.16
N PHE A 127 6.62 14.67 -23.24
CA PHE A 127 6.81 13.81 -24.41
C PHE A 127 5.53 13.64 -25.24
N GLY A 128 4.48 14.45 -24.96
CA GLY A 128 3.21 14.40 -25.66
C GLY A 128 2.25 13.32 -25.16
N VAL A 129 2.57 12.62 -24.06
CA VAL A 129 1.67 11.65 -23.42
C VAL A 129 0.46 12.39 -22.83
N LYS A 130 -0.74 11.82 -22.98
CA LYS A 130 -1.99 12.38 -22.48
C LYS A 130 -2.48 11.59 -21.26
N LEU A 131 -2.85 12.30 -20.19
CA LEU A 131 -3.45 11.71 -19.01
C LEU A 131 -4.98 11.83 -19.10
N ILE A 132 -5.65 10.69 -19.09
CA ILE A 132 -7.12 10.58 -19.18
C ILE A 132 -7.64 10.29 -17.78
N TYR A 133 -8.23 11.31 -17.15
CA TYR A 133 -8.76 11.20 -15.79
C TYR A 133 -10.21 10.76 -15.81
N LEU A 134 -10.47 9.57 -15.23
CA LEU A 134 -11.83 9.09 -15.01
C LEU A 134 -12.43 9.79 -13.80
N ILE A 135 -13.67 10.22 -13.94
CA ILE A 135 -14.44 10.80 -12.84
C ILE A 135 -15.20 9.67 -12.17
N PRO A 136 -15.08 9.50 -10.84
CA PRO A 136 -15.85 8.52 -10.09
C PRO A 136 -17.36 8.73 -10.26
N ASP A 137 -18.12 7.67 -10.04
CA ASP A 137 -19.58 7.75 -9.97
C ASP A 137 -20.05 8.47 -8.67
N ASP A 138 -21.38 8.56 -8.48
CA ASP A 138 -21.98 9.25 -7.33
C ASP A 138 -21.64 8.59 -5.98
N GLU A 139 -21.16 7.32 -6.00
CA GLU A 139 -20.68 6.61 -4.82
C GLU A 139 -19.15 6.69 -4.66
N GLY A 140 -18.47 7.47 -5.49
CA GLY A 140 -17.02 7.68 -5.45
C GLY A 140 -16.22 6.49 -5.99
N ARG A 141 -16.79 5.67 -6.91
CA ARG A 141 -16.17 4.46 -7.45
C ARG A 141 -15.73 4.66 -8.90
N ILE A 142 -14.65 3.99 -9.28
CA ILE A 142 -14.25 3.78 -10.67
C ILE A 142 -14.57 2.33 -11.06
N LEU A 143 -15.62 2.16 -11.84
CA LEU A 143 -16.09 0.85 -12.27
C LEU A 143 -15.36 0.37 -13.54
N PRO A 144 -15.17 -0.95 -13.75
CA PRO A 144 -14.48 -1.51 -14.92
C PRO A 144 -15.03 -1.01 -16.27
N ASN A 145 -16.35 -0.79 -16.35
CA ASN A 145 -16.98 -0.30 -17.58
C ASN A 145 -16.61 1.17 -17.92
N GLN A 146 -16.29 2.00 -16.93
CA GLN A 146 -15.80 3.37 -17.17
C GLN A 146 -14.41 3.31 -17.82
N ILE A 147 -13.51 2.44 -17.31
CA ILE A 147 -12.19 2.19 -17.91
C ILE A 147 -12.36 1.71 -19.35
N LYS A 148 -13.21 0.69 -19.58
CA LYS A 148 -13.45 0.14 -20.92
C LYS A 148 -13.92 1.20 -21.93
N LYS A 149 -14.78 2.12 -21.49
CA LYS A 149 -15.31 3.21 -22.35
C LYS A 149 -14.26 4.28 -22.67
N ALA A 150 -13.25 4.45 -21.82
CA ALA A 150 -12.20 5.44 -22.01
C ALA A 150 -11.03 4.94 -22.89
N ILE A 151 -10.98 3.64 -23.19
CA ILE A 151 -9.92 3.05 -24.02
C ILE A 151 -10.05 3.52 -25.46
N THR A 152 -8.94 4.00 -26.01
CA THR A 152 -8.75 4.33 -27.43
C THR A 152 -7.61 3.52 -28.05
N GLU A 153 -7.34 3.68 -29.33
CA GLU A 153 -6.18 3.07 -30.00
C GLU A 153 -4.83 3.64 -29.49
N LYS A 154 -4.85 4.77 -28.78
CA LYS A 154 -3.68 5.41 -28.18
C LYS A 154 -3.44 5.00 -26.73
N THR A 155 -4.40 4.35 -26.10
CA THR A 155 -4.26 3.94 -24.69
C THR A 155 -3.17 2.86 -24.55
N ARG A 156 -2.22 3.11 -23.67
CA ARG A 156 -1.08 2.21 -23.40
C ARG A 156 -1.13 1.59 -22.00
N LEU A 157 -1.67 2.32 -21.04
CA LEU A 157 -1.58 1.97 -19.64
C LEU A 157 -2.81 2.44 -18.87
N VAL A 158 -3.24 1.62 -17.91
CA VAL A 158 -4.19 1.96 -16.86
C VAL A 158 -3.46 1.93 -15.53
N SER A 159 -3.52 3.00 -14.73
CA SER A 159 -2.97 3.04 -13.38
C SER A 159 -4.03 3.48 -12.39
N ILE A 160 -4.28 2.65 -11.37
CA ILE A 160 -5.25 2.93 -10.31
C ILE A 160 -4.76 2.42 -8.95
N SER A 161 -5.28 3.02 -7.88
CA SER A 161 -5.11 2.49 -6.54
C SER A 161 -6.00 1.27 -6.30
N ALA A 162 -5.44 0.22 -5.67
CA ALA A 162 -6.22 -0.95 -5.23
C ALA A 162 -7.33 -0.56 -4.24
N VAL A 163 -7.01 0.41 -3.37
CA VAL A 163 -7.95 1.04 -2.45
C VAL A 163 -7.70 2.55 -2.46
N GLN A 164 -8.76 3.33 -2.63
CA GLN A 164 -8.67 4.79 -2.66
C GLN A 164 -8.38 5.37 -1.28
N TYR A 165 -7.40 6.28 -1.23
CA TYR A 165 -6.92 6.87 0.02
C TYR A 165 -7.97 7.76 0.72
N LEU A 166 -8.85 8.37 -0.07
CA LEU A 166 -9.85 9.30 0.44
C LEU A 166 -11.05 8.56 1.01
N ASN A 167 -11.74 7.76 0.19
CA ASN A 167 -13.04 7.17 0.54
C ASN A 167 -12.99 5.66 0.85
N GLY A 168 -11.83 5.00 0.70
CA GLY A 168 -11.69 3.58 0.96
C GLY A 168 -12.29 2.67 -0.11
N PHE A 169 -12.69 3.21 -1.28
CA PHE A 169 -13.19 2.41 -2.37
C PHE A 169 -12.16 1.34 -2.80
N ARG A 170 -12.58 0.09 -2.81
CA ARG A 170 -11.80 -1.06 -3.27
C ARG A 170 -12.12 -1.34 -4.74
N ALA A 171 -11.12 -1.20 -5.60
CA ALA A 171 -11.27 -1.44 -7.04
C ALA A 171 -11.44 -2.94 -7.35
N ASP A 172 -12.27 -3.27 -8.34
CA ASP A 172 -12.37 -4.62 -8.92
C ASP A 172 -11.15 -4.87 -9.84
N LEU A 173 -10.00 -5.15 -9.21
CA LEU A 173 -8.74 -5.35 -9.91
C LEU A 173 -8.81 -6.50 -10.91
N LYS A 174 -9.61 -7.55 -10.63
CA LYS A 174 -9.75 -8.70 -11.52
C LYS A 174 -10.42 -8.30 -12.83
N SER A 175 -11.60 -7.68 -12.77
CA SER A 175 -12.32 -7.24 -13.97
C SER A 175 -11.54 -6.17 -14.75
N ILE A 176 -10.83 -5.27 -14.05
CA ILE A 176 -9.98 -4.26 -14.70
C ILE A 176 -8.79 -4.93 -15.40
N GLY A 177 -8.13 -5.88 -14.76
CA GLY A 177 -7.02 -6.63 -15.35
C GLY A 177 -7.44 -7.47 -16.56
N GLU A 178 -8.66 -8.04 -16.54
CA GLU A 178 -9.24 -8.73 -17.70
C GLU A 178 -9.45 -7.77 -18.88
N ILE A 179 -9.94 -6.55 -18.62
CA ILE A 179 -10.08 -5.50 -19.65
C ILE A 179 -8.69 -5.10 -20.17
N CYS A 180 -7.73 -4.79 -19.31
CA CYS A 180 -6.39 -4.42 -19.73
C CYS A 180 -5.74 -5.51 -20.59
N ASN A 181 -5.91 -6.78 -20.23
CA ASN A 181 -5.41 -7.90 -21.00
C ASN A 181 -6.11 -8.02 -22.36
N GLN A 182 -7.44 -7.85 -22.43
CA GLN A 182 -8.21 -7.88 -23.67
C GLN A 182 -7.73 -6.83 -24.68
N TYR A 183 -7.37 -5.65 -24.22
CA TYR A 183 -6.92 -4.53 -25.05
C TYR A 183 -5.39 -4.41 -25.11
N ASN A 184 -4.67 -5.40 -24.59
CA ASN A 184 -3.19 -5.42 -24.53
C ASN A 184 -2.58 -4.18 -23.85
N LEU A 185 -3.24 -3.62 -22.84
CA LEU A 185 -2.77 -2.48 -22.03
C LEU A 185 -1.91 -2.99 -20.87
N LEU A 186 -1.00 -2.15 -20.40
CA LEU A 186 -0.31 -2.36 -19.14
C LEU A 186 -1.24 -1.98 -17.97
N PHE A 187 -1.23 -2.79 -16.92
CA PHE A 187 -2.01 -2.56 -15.70
C PHE A 187 -1.09 -2.33 -14.50
N VAL A 188 -1.05 -1.07 -14.05
CA VAL A 188 -0.28 -0.62 -12.88
C VAL A 188 -1.22 -0.39 -11.71
N VAL A 189 -0.84 -0.89 -10.54
CA VAL A 189 -1.65 -0.78 -9.32
C VAL A 189 -0.82 -0.16 -8.20
N ASP A 190 -1.33 0.93 -7.62
CA ASP A 190 -0.87 1.42 -6.32
C ASP A 190 -1.51 0.58 -5.21
N GLY A 191 -0.69 -0.24 -4.55
CA GLY A 191 -1.13 -1.18 -3.52
C GLY A 191 -1.07 -0.63 -2.09
N ILE A 192 -0.60 0.62 -1.87
CA ILE A 192 -0.24 1.11 -0.54
C ILE A 192 -1.41 1.15 0.46
N GLN A 193 -2.64 1.33 0.00
CA GLN A 193 -3.84 1.29 0.85
C GLN A 193 -4.52 -0.08 0.84
N GLY A 194 -4.13 -0.96 -0.07
CA GLY A 194 -4.72 -2.30 -0.21
C GLY A 194 -3.94 -3.39 0.52
N LEU A 195 -2.62 -3.48 0.29
CA LEU A 195 -1.78 -4.56 0.83
C LEU A 195 -1.75 -4.54 2.36
N GLY A 196 -2.23 -5.60 2.97
CA GLY A 196 -2.43 -5.76 4.41
C GLY A 196 -3.89 -5.56 4.85
N ALA A 197 -4.69 -4.74 4.14
CA ALA A 197 -6.11 -4.53 4.41
C ALA A 197 -7.04 -5.33 3.48
N ALA A 198 -6.55 -5.71 2.31
CA ALA A 198 -7.28 -6.49 1.32
C ALA A 198 -6.34 -7.49 0.63
N ASP A 199 -6.90 -8.59 0.15
CA ASP A 199 -6.17 -9.55 -0.67
C ASP A 199 -5.94 -9.00 -2.08
N ILE A 200 -4.69 -9.09 -2.57
CA ILE A 200 -4.29 -8.67 -3.90
C ILE A 200 -3.48 -9.79 -4.55
N ASP A 201 -4.11 -10.53 -5.44
CA ASP A 201 -3.49 -11.57 -6.25
C ASP A 201 -3.04 -10.99 -7.59
N VAL A 202 -1.75 -10.76 -7.75
CA VAL A 202 -1.19 -10.16 -8.97
C VAL A 202 -1.36 -11.05 -10.21
N THR A 203 -1.44 -12.36 -10.00
CA THR A 203 -1.59 -13.35 -11.08
C THR A 203 -3.03 -13.38 -11.59
N THR A 204 -3.98 -13.57 -10.69
CA THR A 204 -5.42 -13.63 -11.02
C THR A 204 -5.92 -12.28 -11.54
N CYS A 205 -5.45 -11.17 -10.95
CA CYS A 205 -5.80 -9.81 -11.38
C CYS A 205 -4.98 -9.33 -12.59
N ARG A 206 -4.07 -10.14 -13.14
CA ARG A 206 -3.24 -9.80 -14.32
C ARG A 206 -2.54 -8.45 -14.17
N ILE A 207 -2.03 -8.16 -12.97
CA ILE A 207 -1.34 -6.91 -12.68
C ILE A 207 0.06 -6.95 -13.30
N ASP A 208 0.41 -5.93 -14.08
CA ASP A 208 1.74 -5.81 -14.71
C ASP A 208 2.76 -5.14 -13.77
N ALA A 209 2.32 -4.19 -12.94
CA ALA A 209 3.12 -3.61 -11.87
C ALA A 209 2.27 -3.39 -10.62
N LEU A 210 2.78 -3.82 -9.45
CA LEU A 210 2.21 -3.51 -8.14
C LEU A 210 3.24 -2.75 -7.32
N ALA A 211 2.95 -1.49 -7.03
CA ALA A 211 3.82 -0.58 -6.30
C ALA A 211 3.30 -0.32 -4.88
N THR A 212 4.16 -0.35 -3.87
CA THR A 212 3.76 -0.06 -2.49
C THR A 212 4.90 0.46 -1.64
N GLY A 213 4.58 1.33 -0.69
CA GLY A 213 5.36 1.52 0.53
C GLY A 213 4.82 0.62 1.65
N ALA A 214 5.66 0.22 2.59
CA ALA A 214 5.27 -0.78 3.59
C ALA A 214 4.86 -0.18 4.95
N HIS A 215 4.89 1.14 5.11
CA HIS A 215 4.69 1.82 6.39
C HIS A 215 3.24 2.02 6.82
N LYS A 216 2.27 1.63 6.00
CA LYS A 216 0.84 1.73 6.30
C LYS A 216 0.31 0.37 6.75
N TRP A 217 -0.53 -0.23 5.96
CA TRP A 217 -1.21 -1.49 6.29
C TRP A 217 -0.28 -2.70 6.44
N LEU A 218 0.91 -2.67 5.85
CA LEU A 218 1.94 -3.69 6.09
C LEU A 218 2.72 -3.48 7.39
N MET A 219 2.49 -2.41 8.17
CA MET A 219 3.04 -2.15 9.51
C MET A 219 4.58 -2.25 9.60
N ALA A 220 5.29 -1.97 8.52
CA ALA A 220 6.74 -1.97 8.44
C ALA A 220 7.33 -0.55 8.59
N PRO A 221 8.64 -0.39 8.71
CA PRO A 221 9.28 0.93 8.78
C PRO A 221 9.04 1.80 7.54
N MET A 222 9.14 3.12 7.71
CA MET A 222 9.22 4.05 6.58
C MET A 222 10.52 3.86 5.79
N GLY A 223 10.51 4.23 4.50
CA GLY A 223 11.69 4.14 3.63
C GLY A 223 11.96 2.73 3.10
N ILE A 224 10.98 1.84 3.22
CA ILE A 224 10.97 0.52 2.59
C ILE A 224 9.61 0.25 1.94
N GLY A 225 9.64 -0.38 0.79
CA GLY A 225 8.52 -0.83 0.01
C GLY A 225 8.99 -1.79 -1.07
N PHE A 226 8.14 -2.09 -2.03
CA PHE A 226 8.52 -2.93 -3.15
C PHE A 226 7.72 -2.62 -4.42
N LEU A 227 8.27 -3.08 -5.54
CA LEU A 227 7.65 -3.12 -6.85
C LEU A 227 7.64 -4.58 -7.33
N TYR A 228 6.47 -5.10 -7.68
CA TYR A 228 6.35 -6.32 -8.49
C TYR A 228 6.21 -5.94 -9.95
N ILE A 229 6.86 -6.72 -10.83
CA ILE A 229 6.83 -6.51 -12.29
C ILE A 229 6.48 -7.83 -13.00
N SER A 230 5.44 -7.82 -13.84
CA SER A 230 5.08 -8.97 -14.67
C SER A 230 6.13 -9.25 -15.75
N GLU A 231 6.14 -10.47 -16.29
CA GLU A 231 6.99 -10.81 -17.44
C GLU A 231 6.68 -9.95 -18.67
N LYS A 232 5.40 -9.59 -18.87
CA LYS A 232 4.97 -8.70 -19.95
C LYS A 232 5.61 -7.32 -19.84
N LEU A 233 5.61 -6.75 -18.63
CA LEU A 233 6.20 -5.45 -18.38
C LEU A 233 7.73 -5.51 -18.42
N MET A 234 8.37 -6.56 -17.87
CA MET A 234 9.82 -6.73 -17.92
C MET A 234 10.39 -6.69 -19.35
N LYS A 235 9.64 -7.21 -20.33
CA LYS A 235 10.06 -7.19 -21.75
C LYS A 235 9.98 -5.81 -22.40
N GLN A 236 9.25 -4.87 -21.80
CA GLN A 236 9.03 -3.52 -22.33
C GLN A 236 9.80 -2.44 -21.56
N LEU A 237 10.24 -2.78 -20.34
CA LEU A 237 10.86 -1.83 -19.45
C LEU A 237 12.36 -1.74 -19.70
N SER A 238 12.86 -0.53 -19.89
CA SER A 238 14.29 -0.22 -19.90
C SER A 238 14.57 0.66 -18.68
N PRO A 239 15.33 0.16 -17.67
CA PRO A 239 15.52 0.92 -16.44
C PRO A 239 16.14 2.29 -16.68
N ALA A 240 15.48 3.35 -16.19
CA ALA A 240 15.99 4.71 -16.26
C ALA A 240 17.09 5.02 -15.23
N LYS A 241 17.21 4.16 -14.22
CA LYS A 241 18.23 4.25 -13.15
C LYS A 241 19.10 3.02 -13.15
N THR A 242 20.40 3.20 -13.04
CA THR A 242 21.41 2.15 -13.03
C THR A 242 22.44 2.44 -11.95
N GLY A 243 22.95 1.43 -11.29
CA GLY A 243 23.98 1.57 -10.29
C GLY A 243 24.89 0.35 -10.22
N TRP A 244 25.79 0.32 -9.23
CA TRP A 244 26.82 -0.70 -9.14
C TRP A 244 26.29 -2.12 -8.88
N LEU A 245 25.08 -2.27 -8.32
CA LEU A 245 24.41 -3.57 -8.15
C LEU A 245 23.59 -4.02 -9.38
N SER A 246 23.52 -3.21 -10.44
CA SER A 246 22.70 -3.49 -11.62
C SER A 246 23.36 -4.48 -12.61
N VAL A 247 24.54 -5.02 -12.31
CA VAL A 247 25.35 -5.90 -13.16
C VAL A 247 25.44 -7.31 -12.59
N GLU A 248 25.81 -8.30 -13.42
CA GLU A 248 25.83 -9.72 -13.02
C GLU A 248 26.84 -10.03 -11.91
N VAL A 249 28.01 -9.40 -11.93
CA VAL A 249 29.10 -9.63 -10.96
C VAL A 249 29.53 -8.32 -10.33
N PRO A 250 28.70 -7.72 -9.42
CA PRO A 250 28.93 -6.38 -8.92
C PRO A 250 30.24 -6.21 -8.11
N TRP A 251 30.84 -7.32 -7.63
CA TRP A 251 32.11 -7.30 -6.91
C TRP A 251 33.36 -7.36 -7.83
N ASP A 252 33.19 -7.52 -9.14
CA ASP A 252 34.26 -7.27 -10.13
C ASP A 252 34.31 -5.76 -10.44
N LEU A 253 34.84 -4.99 -9.46
CA LEU A 253 34.72 -3.55 -9.38
C LEU A 253 35.40 -2.76 -10.51
N THR A 254 36.26 -3.37 -11.28
CA THR A 254 37.01 -2.73 -12.36
C THR A 254 36.55 -3.13 -13.77
N ASN A 255 35.63 -4.06 -13.84
CA ASN A 255 35.03 -4.53 -15.11
C ASN A 255 33.71 -3.75 -15.36
N PHE A 256 33.76 -2.71 -16.18
CA PHE A 256 32.60 -1.87 -16.50
C PHE A 256 31.78 -2.39 -17.70
N ASP A 257 32.25 -3.41 -18.39
CA ASP A 257 31.58 -4.00 -19.58
C ASP A 257 30.75 -5.25 -19.24
N GLN A 258 30.25 -5.34 -18.00
CA GLN A 258 29.46 -6.48 -17.55
C GLN A 258 28.04 -6.44 -18.10
N PRO A 259 27.40 -7.61 -18.34
CA PRO A 259 26.00 -7.70 -18.66
C PRO A 259 25.13 -7.13 -17.53
N TRP A 260 23.99 -6.52 -17.93
CA TRP A 260 23.00 -6.04 -16.99
C TRP A 260 22.17 -7.18 -16.40
N LEU A 261 21.82 -7.06 -15.12
CA LEU A 261 20.84 -7.93 -14.49
C LEU A 261 19.45 -7.78 -15.15
N PRO A 262 18.56 -8.79 -15.02
CA PRO A 262 17.17 -8.65 -15.38
C PRO A 262 16.54 -7.42 -14.70
N VAL A 263 15.58 -6.78 -15.40
CA VAL A 263 15.01 -5.46 -15.03
C VAL A 263 14.62 -5.35 -13.56
N SER A 264 13.96 -6.35 -13.00
CA SER A 264 13.53 -6.32 -11.59
C SER A 264 14.72 -6.16 -10.62
N LYS A 265 15.83 -6.89 -10.84
CA LYS A 265 17.03 -6.76 -10.00
C LYS A 265 17.89 -5.56 -10.40
N HIS A 266 17.88 -5.17 -11.68
CA HIS A 266 18.58 -3.99 -12.17
C HIS A 266 18.15 -2.70 -11.42
N LEU A 267 16.86 -2.59 -11.07
CA LEU A 267 16.32 -1.45 -10.35
C LEU A 267 16.82 -1.31 -8.89
N GLU A 268 17.43 -2.34 -8.32
CA GLU A 268 18.15 -2.29 -7.05
C GLU A 268 19.56 -1.75 -7.26
N THR A 269 19.66 -0.44 -7.49
CA THR A 269 20.86 0.21 -8.03
C THR A 269 22.08 0.24 -7.09
N GLY A 270 21.88 0.06 -5.79
CA GLY A 270 22.95 0.19 -4.79
C GLY A 270 22.59 -0.47 -3.46
N THR A 271 23.36 -0.17 -2.43
CA THR A 271 23.20 -0.74 -1.10
C THR A 271 21.75 -0.62 -0.63
N LEU A 272 21.13 -1.76 -0.33
CA LEU A 272 19.74 -1.86 0.07
C LEU A 272 19.51 -1.27 1.49
N ASN A 273 18.27 -0.85 1.76
CA ASN A 273 17.82 -0.49 3.09
C ASN A 273 17.65 -1.75 3.96
N ILE A 274 18.77 -2.32 4.42
CA ILE A 274 18.79 -3.59 5.16
C ILE A 274 17.93 -3.50 6.43
N SER A 275 18.05 -2.42 7.20
CA SER A 275 17.22 -2.23 8.40
C SER A 275 15.72 -2.23 8.09
N GLY A 276 15.32 -1.53 7.03
CA GLY A 276 13.93 -1.54 6.56
C GLY A 276 13.46 -2.93 6.13
N ILE A 277 14.33 -3.71 5.46
CA ILE A 277 14.04 -5.08 5.03
C ILE A 277 13.87 -6.00 6.24
N PHE A 278 14.71 -5.90 7.29
CA PHE A 278 14.52 -6.65 8.55
C PHE A 278 13.14 -6.36 9.18
N GLY A 279 12.77 -5.08 9.24
CA GLY A 279 11.45 -4.69 9.76
C GLY A 279 10.29 -5.22 8.91
N LEU A 280 10.40 -5.17 7.58
CA LEU A 280 9.41 -5.71 6.66
C LEU A 280 9.31 -7.23 6.73
N ASN A 281 10.45 -7.93 6.83
CA ASN A 281 10.50 -9.37 7.02
C ASN A 281 9.65 -9.83 8.20
N VAL A 282 9.92 -9.24 9.37
CA VAL A 282 9.20 -9.60 10.61
C VAL A 282 7.73 -9.19 10.53
N SER A 283 7.42 -8.06 9.88
CA SER A 283 6.03 -7.66 9.69
C SER A 283 5.26 -8.67 8.82
N LEU A 284 5.82 -9.10 7.69
CA LEU A 284 5.21 -10.13 6.84
C LEU A 284 5.06 -11.47 7.54
N LYS A 285 6.07 -11.90 8.30
CA LYS A 285 5.96 -13.11 9.14
C LYS A 285 4.79 -13.02 10.12
N ASN A 286 4.59 -11.86 10.75
CA ASN A 286 3.43 -11.66 11.63
C ASN A 286 2.10 -11.82 10.89
N PHE A 287 1.96 -11.32 9.66
CA PHE A 287 0.77 -11.55 8.85
C PHE A 287 0.52 -13.03 8.58
N PHE A 288 1.57 -13.80 8.27
CA PHE A 288 1.43 -15.25 8.06
C PHE A 288 1.18 -16.02 9.34
N ASP A 289 1.77 -15.62 10.48
CA ASP A 289 1.53 -16.24 11.79
C ASP A 289 0.07 -16.08 12.25
N ILE A 290 -0.52 -14.89 12.02
CA ILE A 290 -1.92 -14.58 12.33
C ILE A 290 -2.87 -15.21 11.30
N GLY A 291 -2.43 -15.30 10.06
CA GLY A 291 -3.22 -15.60 8.87
C GLY A 291 -3.69 -14.33 8.18
N THR A 292 -3.34 -14.16 6.92
CA THR A 292 -3.70 -12.98 6.10
C THR A 292 -5.21 -12.77 6.05
N ASP A 293 -5.98 -13.85 5.87
CA ASP A 293 -7.44 -13.80 5.86
C ASP A 293 -8.02 -13.37 7.21
N THR A 294 -7.40 -13.82 8.32
CA THR A 294 -7.81 -13.41 9.67
C THR A 294 -7.64 -11.90 9.86
N VAL A 295 -6.48 -11.37 9.45
CA VAL A 295 -6.21 -9.92 9.52
C VAL A 295 -7.26 -9.12 8.74
N GLN A 296 -7.53 -9.51 7.50
CA GLN A 296 -8.49 -8.84 6.64
C GLN A 296 -9.92 -8.93 7.19
N ASN A 297 -10.32 -10.09 7.68
CA ASN A 297 -11.63 -10.30 8.29
C ASN A 297 -11.84 -9.45 9.55
N GLU A 298 -10.81 -9.34 10.42
CA GLU A 298 -10.91 -8.49 11.61
C GLU A 298 -11.00 -6.99 11.23
N ILE A 299 -10.24 -6.55 10.22
CA ILE A 299 -10.37 -5.18 9.68
C ILE A 299 -11.79 -4.98 9.13
N GLY A 300 -12.30 -5.93 8.33
CA GLY A 300 -13.65 -5.87 7.75
C GLY A 300 -14.74 -5.75 8.82
N LYS A 301 -14.68 -6.53 9.89
CA LYS A 301 -15.63 -6.45 11.01
C LYS A 301 -15.62 -5.08 11.69
N LEU A 302 -14.43 -4.47 11.87
CA LEU A 302 -14.32 -3.15 12.45
C LEU A 302 -14.88 -2.07 11.53
N VAL A 303 -14.68 -2.21 10.22
CA VAL A 303 -15.25 -1.31 9.20
C VAL A 303 -16.77 -1.43 9.19
N ASP A 304 -17.31 -2.65 9.16
CA ASP A 304 -18.74 -2.90 9.15
C ASP A 304 -19.41 -2.33 10.41
N PHE A 305 -18.86 -2.61 11.59
CA PHE A 305 -19.30 -2.04 12.85
C PHE A 305 -19.32 -0.49 12.81
N THR A 306 -18.24 0.12 12.30
CA THR A 306 -18.16 1.58 12.20
C THR A 306 -19.25 2.15 11.29
N ILE A 307 -19.48 1.52 10.14
CA ILE A 307 -20.51 1.94 9.18
C ILE A 307 -21.92 1.80 9.76
N GLU A 308 -22.23 0.69 10.45
CA GLU A 308 -23.48 0.49 11.13
C GLU A 308 -23.75 1.63 12.13
N ARG A 309 -22.77 1.96 12.98
CA ARG A 309 -22.89 3.06 13.95
C ARG A 309 -23.07 4.44 13.28
N LEU A 310 -22.39 4.68 12.15
CA LEU A 310 -22.53 5.94 11.41
C LEU A 310 -23.88 6.08 10.70
N GLN A 311 -24.50 4.97 10.29
CA GLN A 311 -25.82 4.96 9.65
C GLN A 311 -26.95 5.36 10.62
N ASP A 312 -26.77 5.03 11.91
CA ASP A 312 -27.74 5.37 12.95
C ASP A 312 -27.71 6.86 13.35
N GLU A 313 -26.72 7.63 12.87
CA GLU A 313 -26.51 9.03 13.23
C GLU A 313 -26.97 9.99 12.11
N PRO A 314 -28.11 10.70 12.26
CA PRO A 314 -28.68 11.55 11.22
C PRO A 314 -27.81 12.73 10.79
N SER A 315 -26.86 13.16 11.64
CA SER A 315 -25.94 14.25 11.34
C SER A 315 -24.81 13.84 10.41
N VAL A 316 -24.64 12.52 10.14
CA VAL A 316 -23.51 11.97 9.39
C VAL A 316 -23.88 11.71 7.93
N LYS A 317 -22.97 12.08 7.04
CA LYS A 317 -22.97 11.62 5.64
C LYS A 317 -21.75 10.77 5.38
N ILE A 318 -21.96 9.48 5.15
CA ILE A 318 -20.89 8.51 4.81
C ILE A 318 -20.45 8.73 3.35
N ILE A 319 -19.12 8.79 3.15
CA ILE A 319 -18.48 8.96 1.82
C ILE A 319 -17.90 7.62 1.30
N THR A 320 -17.58 6.72 2.22
CA THR A 320 -17.11 5.36 1.88
C THR A 320 -18.25 4.57 1.21
N PRO A 321 -17.99 3.82 0.14
CA PRO A 321 -18.98 2.96 -0.49
C PRO A 321 -19.62 1.99 0.50
N MET A 322 -20.94 1.84 0.40
CA MET A 322 -21.73 1.09 1.38
C MET A 322 -21.60 -0.43 1.21
N GLN A 323 -21.35 -0.91 -0.01
CA GLN A 323 -21.27 -2.34 -0.27
C GLN A 323 -19.94 -2.92 0.26
N PRO A 324 -19.95 -4.01 1.04
CA PRO A 324 -18.74 -4.60 1.62
C PRO A 324 -17.64 -4.95 0.61
N GLN A 325 -18.01 -5.40 -0.59
CA GLN A 325 -17.06 -5.74 -1.65
C GLN A 325 -16.38 -4.51 -2.27
N ASP A 326 -17.01 -3.34 -2.15
CA ASP A 326 -16.52 -2.07 -2.73
C ASP A 326 -15.72 -1.23 -1.74
N ARG A 327 -15.40 -1.77 -0.55
CA ARG A 327 -14.64 -1.06 0.48
C ARG A 327 -13.55 -1.90 1.13
N ALA A 328 -12.59 -1.24 1.76
CA ALA A 328 -11.54 -1.86 2.56
C ALA A 328 -11.40 -1.14 3.92
N GLY A 329 -10.22 -1.10 4.51
CA GLY A 329 -9.97 -0.65 5.87
C GLY A 329 -10.19 0.85 6.17
N ILE A 330 -10.63 1.67 5.21
CA ILE A 330 -10.79 3.13 5.37
C ILE A 330 -12.27 3.49 5.43
N ILE A 331 -12.66 4.27 6.44
CA ILE A 331 -13.99 4.83 6.58
C ILE A 331 -13.89 6.36 6.60
N THR A 332 -14.62 7.02 5.70
CA THR A 332 -14.62 8.47 5.54
C THR A 332 -16.05 9.00 5.56
N PHE A 333 -16.29 10.08 6.29
CA PHE A 333 -17.58 10.68 6.47
C PHE A 333 -17.48 12.16 6.84
N SER A 334 -18.57 12.90 6.66
CA SER A 334 -18.73 14.26 7.19
C SER A 334 -19.79 14.29 8.29
N VAL A 335 -19.70 15.28 9.16
CA VAL A 335 -20.69 15.54 10.23
C VAL A 335 -21.27 16.91 9.99
N ASN A 336 -22.60 17.01 9.93
CA ASN A 336 -23.30 18.28 9.73
C ASN A 336 -23.08 19.19 10.96
N GLY A 337 -22.68 20.43 10.71
CA GLY A 337 -22.38 21.39 11.77
C GLY A 337 -20.94 21.38 12.28
N MET A 338 -20.09 20.49 11.79
CA MET A 338 -18.66 20.50 12.10
C MET A 338 -17.91 21.45 11.14
N ASP A 339 -17.56 22.65 11.62
CA ASP A 339 -16.93 23.68 10.79
C ASP A 339 -15.49 23.35 10.38
N SER A 340 -14.71 22.68 11.25
CA SER A 340 -13.32 22.33 11.01
C SER A 340 -12.99 20.91 11.48
N PRO A 341 -13.09 19.90 10.57
CA PRO A 341 -12.66 18.53 10.89
C PRO A 341 -11.19 18.44 11.32
N ASP A 342 -10.31 19.30 10.78
CA ASP A 342 -8.89 19.34 11.14
C ASP A 342 -8.66 19.78 12.59
N ASP A 343 -9.33 20.84 13.03
CA ASP A 343 -9.23 21.33 14.42
C ASP A 343 -9.81 20.31 15.39
N PHE A 344 -10.93 19.70 15.04
CA PHE A 344 -11.53 18.64 15.84
C PHE A 344 -10.57 17.45 16.01
N VAL A 345 -10.03 16.91 14.92
CA VAL A 345 -9.07 15.81 14.94
C VAL A 345 -7.81 16.17 15.74
N ASN A 346 -7.34 17.41 15.64
CA ASN A 346 -6.20 17.89 16.42
C ASN A 346 -6.53 17.96 17.92
N SER A 347 -7.75 18.31 18.30
CA SER A 347 -8.19 18.33 19.72
C SER A 347 -8.22 16.92 20.32
N LEU A 348 -8.55 15.89 19.56
CA LEU A 348 -8.58 14.50 20.00
C LEU A 348 -7.18 13.96 20.34
N LYS A 349 -6.13 14.46 19.69
CA LYS A 349 -4.72 14.04 19.97
C LYS A 349 -4.31 14.32 21.40
N SER A 350 -4.78 15.42 22.00
CA SER A 350 -4.51 15.74 23.41
C SER A 350 -5.13 14.73 24.38
N ASN A 351 -6.17 14.02 23.94
CA ASN A 351 -6.87 12.97 24.67
C ASN A 351 -6.34 11.55 24.31
N GLY A 352 -5.21 11.44 23.65
CA GLY A 352 -4.63 10.16 23.27
C GLY A 352 -5.35 9.44 22.12
N ILE A 353 -6.15 10.15 21.32
CA ILE A 353 -6.89 9.58 20.18
C ILE A 353 -6.29 10.09 18.87
N THR A 354 -5.98 9.17 17.95
CA THR A 354 -5.43 9.50 16.63
C THR A 354 -6.31 8.97 15.51
N ILE A 355 -6.98 9.88 14.84
CA ILE A 355 -7.68 9.72 13.57
C ILE A 355 -7.16 10.77 12.58
N SER A 356 -7.73 10.92 11.39
CA SER A 356 -7.32 11.98 10.45
C SER A 356 -8.50 12.74 9.86
N ALA A 357 -8.25 13.99 9.47
CA ALA A 357 -9.08 14.71 8.52
C ALA A 357 -8.40 14.69 7.13
N ARG A 358 -9.21 14.59 6.06
CA ARG A 358 -8.75 14.63 4.67
C ARG A 358 -9.81 15.30 3.80
N GLU A 359 -9.40 16.33 3.05
CA GLU A 359 -10.30 17.04 2.12
C GLU A 359 -11.62 17.50 2.80
N GLY A 360 -11.57 17.91 4.08
CA GLY A 360 -12.73 18.32 4.84
C GLY A 360 -13.59 17.20 5.41
N TYR A 361 -13.16 15.96 5.34
CA TYR A 361 -13.84 14.79 5.91
C TYR A 361 -13.08 14.21 7.08
N ILE A 362 -13.79 13.60 8.02
CA ILE A 362 -13.19 12.72 9.03
C ILE A 362 -12.88 11.36 8.38
N ARG A 363 -11.70 10.81 8.67
CA ARG A 363 -11.29 9.51 8.18
C ARG A 363 -10.77 8.65 9.33
N ILE A 364 -11.39 7.48 9.50
CA ILE A 364 -11.03 6.43 10.44
C ILE A 364 -10.47 5.26 9.67
N SER A 365 -9.40 4.64 10.15
CA SER A 365 -8.78 3.48 9.53
C SER A 365 -8.22 2.54 10.59
N PRO A 366 -9.06 1.62 11.12
CA PRO A 366 -8.68 0.62 12.12
C PRO A 366 -7.85 -0.50 11.52
N HIS A 367 -7.14 -1.24 12.37
CA HIS A 367 -6.42 -2.45 11.99
C HIS A 367 -6.81 -3.63 12.91
N TYR A 368 -6.42 -4.85 12.56
CA TYR A 368 -6.86 -6.10 13.18
C TYR A 368 -6.76 -6.14 14.72
N TYR A 369 -5.89 -5.36 15.33
CA TYR A 369 -5.70 -5.32 16.78
C TYR A 369 -6.60 -4.29 17.51
N ASN A 370 -7.27 -3.41 16.77
CA ASN A 370 -8.21 -2.44 17.35
C ASN A 370 -9.49 -3.14 17.84
N THR A 371 -10.24 -2.46 18.67
CA THR A 371 -11.48 -2.97 19.28
C THR A 371 -12.69 -2.13 18.87
N THR A 372 -13.88 -2.72 18.94
CA THR A 372 -15.15 -1.99 18.79
C THR A 372 -15.32 -0.93 19.84
N ASP A 373 -14.85 -1.16 21.08
CA ASP A 373 -14.93 -0.18 22.20
C ASP A 373 -14.09 1.07 21.88
N GLU A 374 -12.92 0.90 21.23
CA GLU A 374 -12.13 2.06 20.77
C GLU A 374 -12.88 2.87 19.73
N ILE A 375 -13.53 2.20 18.78
CA ILE A 375 -14.35 2.85 17.75
C ILE A 375 -15.54 3.58 18.38
N GLU A 376 -16.27 2.91 19.28
CA GLU A 376 -17.40 3.47 19.99
C GLU A 376 -17.02 4.72 20.78
N THR A 377 -15.88 4.67 21.49
CA THR A 377 -15.34 5.81 22.23
C THR A 377 -15.10 7.01 21.31
N VAL A 378 -14.50 6.78 20.14
CA VAL A 378 -14.21 7.83 19.17
C VAL A 378 -15.48 8.39 18.54
N LEU A 379 -16.44 7.54 18.16
CA LEU A 379 -17.71 7.96 17.56
C LEU A 379 -18.56 8.77 18.54
N ASN A 380 -18.62 8.36 19.82
CA ASN A 380 -19.35 9.12 20.84
C ASN A 380 -18.80 10.54 21.04
N LEU A 381 -17.47 10.71 20.96
CA LEU A 381 -16.85 12.04 21.00
C LEU A 381 -17.18 12.87 19.76
N ILE A 382 -17.21 12.24 18.58
CA ILE A 382 -17.58 12.89 17.32
C ILE A 382 -19.04 13.35 17.33
N PHE A 383 -19.95 12.52 17.84
CA PHE A 383 -21.38 12.84 17.86
C PHE A 383 -21.77 13.85 18.96
N SER A 384 -20.90 14.06 19.93
CA SER A 384 -21.09 15.02 21.03
C SER A 384 -20.50 16.40 20.74
N SER A 385 -19.86 16.59 19.60
CA SER A 385 -19.11 17.80 19.23
C SER A 385 -19.94 18.91 18.54
#